data_0ef4226cbc4d8de381c07ca135568d09
#
_entry.id   0ef4226cbc4d8de381c07ca135568d09
#
_cell.length_a   1.000
_cell.length_b   1.000
_cell.length_c   1.000
_cell.angle_alpha   90.00
_cell.angle_beta   90.00
_cell.angle_gamma   90.00
#
_symmetry.space_group_name_H-M   'P 1'
#
loop_
_entity.id
_entity.type
_entity.pdbx_description
1 polymer ?
#
loop_
_entity_poly.entity_id
_entity_poly.type
_entity_poly.pdbx_seq_one_letter_code
_entity_poly.pdbx_strand_id
1 'polypeptide(L)'
;MNQLHFCGGLPRSGSTILMNILQQNPKVFTTGTCALHGLVQDAMLVKSRFREQFQAMSVEQADKAMYGAVHGATKGWFEALTNKPIIISKNRSWSDVFHIYPESKYICMVRDIRDVVESFEKVNHRTLALHSFGESLTLSAGMHEAEKYKFYLGESNSLTASLTLELPRLMETFKKTQNKVLFIRYEDFTTDPVTSLKQLYNFIGQEYYEHDLNNISQSELIEHDNAYFRERTDHTTHPKFQYYTEPNRSLSTTFHGNVLNEFKWFYEGFYPNVK
;
A
#
# COMPACT_ATOMS: atom_id res chain seq x y z
N MET A 1 16.79 7.37 -17.39
CA MET A 1 16.38 7.20 -15.97
C MET A 1 15.14 6.33 -15.98
N ASN A 2 15.10 5.29 -15.17
CA ASN A 2 13.95 4.41 -15.10
C ASN A 2 12.73 5.21 -14.56
N GLN A 3 11.55 4.95 -15.10
CA GLN A 3 10.33 5.56 -14.57
C GLN A 3 10.03 4.93 -13.23
N LEU A 4 10.02 5.72 -12.16
CA LEU A 4 9.69 5.27 -10.81
C LEU A 4 8.29 5.71 -10.43
N HIS A 5 7.46 4.75 -10.09
CA HIS A 5 6.11 4.95 -9.58
C HIS A 5 5.94 4.22 -8.25
N PHE A 6 4.89 4.56 -7.52
CA PHE A 6 4.61 3.96 -6.23
C PHE A 6 3.22 3.33 -6.21
N CYS A 7 3.09 2.26 -5.45
CA CYS A 7 1.82 1.61 -5.19
C CYS A 7 1.65 1.39 -3.69
N GLY A 8 0.46 1.62 -3.21
CA GLY A 8 0.10 1.38 -1.82
C GLY A 8 -1.40 1.41 -1.64
N GLY A 9 -1.86 1.86 -0.51
CA GLY A 9 -3.28 1.92 -0.20
C GLY A 9 -3.58 1.32 1.15
N LEU A 10 -4.85 1.05 1.40
CA LEU A 10 -5.25 0.41 2.63
C LEU A 10 -4.62 -0.99 2.75
N PRO A 11 -4.26 -1.43 3.95
CA PRO A 11 -3.84 -2.79 4.15
C PRO A 11 -4.95 -3.75 3.68
N ARG A 12 -4.57 -4.93 3.24
CA ARG A 12 -5.52 -5.95 2.74
C ARG A 12 -6.39 -5.52 1.54
N SER A 13 -5.99 -4.49 0.80
CA SER A 13 -6.68 -3.96 -0.37
C SER A 13 -6.23 -4.57 -1.72
N GLY A 14 -5.44 -5.63 -1.70
CA GLY A 14 -5.03 -6.35 -2.92
C GLY A 14 -3.78 -5.80 -3.61
N SER A 15 -3.02 -4.91 -2.97
CA SER A 15 -1.79 -4.39 -3.57
C SER A 15 -0.75 -5.47 -3.89
N THR A 16 -0.65 -6.54 -3.09
CA THR A 16 0.30 -7.65 -3.35
C THR A 16 -0.04 -8.39 -4.63
N ILE A 17 -1.31 -8.77 -4.83
CA ILE A 17 -1.72 -9.47 -6.05
C ILE A 17 -1.55 -8.58 -7.29
N LEU A 18 -1.85 -7.28 -7.18
CA LEU A 18 -1.61 -6.32 -8.25
C LEU A 18 -0.14 -6.28 -8.66
N MET A 19 0.79 -6.22 -7.68
CA MET A 19 2.23 -6.22 -7.95
C MET A 19 2.70 -7.51 -8.64
N ASN A 20 2.20 -8.66 -8.21
CA ASN A 20 2.53 -9.95 -8.82
C ASN A 20 2.02 -10.06 -10.26
N ILE A 21 0.86 -9.48 -10.58
CA ILE A 21 0.34 -9.42 -11.95
C ILE A 21 1.22 -8.49 -12.81
N LEU A 22 1.49 -7.28 -12.34
CA LEU A 22 2.27 -6.29 -13.09
C LEU A 22 3.68 -6.79 -13.41
N GLN A 23 4.27 -7.62 -12.56
CA GLN A 23 5.60 -8.19 -12.78
C GLN A 23 5.68 -9.15 -13.98
N GLN A 24 4.56 -9.66 -14.48
CA GLN A 24 4.55 -10.47 -15.70
C GLN A 24 5.00 -9.66 -16.93
N ASN A 25 4.84 -8.33 -16.89
CA ASN A 25 5.36 -7.47 -17.96
C ASN A 25 6.90 -7.41 -17.87
N PRO A 26 7.62 -7.83 -18.93
CA PRO A 26 9.09 -7.84 -18.93
C PRO A 26 9.71 -6.45 -18.75
N LYS A 27 8.98 -5.38 -19.04
CA LYS A 27 9.44 -3.99 -18.86
C LYS A 27 9.21 -3.46 -17.44
N VAL A 28 8.42 -4.15 -16.61
CA VAL A 28 8.02 -3.68 -15.27
C VAL A 28 8.74 -4.47 -14.20
N PHE A 29 9.34 -3.75 -13.26
CA PHE A 29 9.86 -4.29 -12.01
C PHE A 29 8.98 -3.84 -10.86
N THR A 30 8.58 -4.77 -10.02
CA THR A 30 7.76 -4.46 -8.84
C THR A 30 8.45 -4.92 -7.58
N THR A 31 8.23 -4.21 -6.48
CA THR A 31 8.69 -4.65 -5.15
C THR A 31 7.51 -4.87 -4.23
N GLY A 32 7.68 -5.76 -3.25
CA GLY A 32 6.84 -5.79 -2.06
C GLY A 32 7.14 -4.61 -1.13
N THR A 33 6.70 -4.70 0.11
CA THR A 33 7.09 -3.75 1.15
C THR A 33 8.62 -3.82 1.34
N CYS A 34 9.33 -2.75 1.00
CA CYS A 34 10.79 -2.70 1.06
C CYS A 34 11.29 -1.65 2.05
N ALA A 35 12.54 -1.78 2.47
CA ALA A 35 13.18 -0.87 3.42
C ALA A 35 13.50 0.52 2.84
N LEU A 36 13.28 0.75 1.54
CA LEU A 36 13.57 2.04 0.90
C LEU A 36 12.89 3.21 1.61
N HIS A 37 11.64 3.01 2.06
CA HIS A 37 10.93 4.03 2.81
C HIS A 37 11.67 4.42 4.10
N GLY A 38 12.15 3.44 4.88
CA GLY A 38 12.95 3.70 6.08
C GLY A 38 14.25 4.45 5.75
N LEU A 39 14.95 4.03 4.69
CA LEU A 39 16.15 4.72 4.22
C LEU A 39 15.87 6.20 3.89
N VAL A 40 14.76 6.47 3.18
CA VAL A 40 14.35 7.83 2.83
C VAL A 40 14.01 8.65 4.08
N GLN A 41 13.24 8.08 5.01
CA GLN A 41 12.90 8.75 6.27
C GLN A 41 14.14 9.06 7.10
N ASP A 42 15.06 8.11 7.26
CA ASP A 42 16.30 8.32 8.00
C ASP A 42 17.18 9.37 7.33
N ALA A 43 17.28 9.36 6.00
CA ALA A 43 17.99 10.39 5.27
C ALA A 43 17.39 11.79 5.51
N MET A 44 16.06 11.92 5.50
CA MET A 44 15.38 13.20 5.78
C MET A 44 15.60 13.68 7.23
N LEU A 45 15.77 12.76 8.19
CA LEU A 45 16.09 13.10 9.58
C LEU A 45 17.54 13.59 9.77
N VAL A 46 18.45 13.34 8.85
CA VAL A 46 19.85 13.82 8.94
C VAL A 46 19.90 15.34 9.10
N LYS A 47 19.05 16.09 8.39
CA LYS A 47 18.98 17.55 8.49
C LYS A 47 18.69 18.04 9.93
N SER A 48 17.82 17.34 10.66
CA SER A 48 17.52 17.70 12.05
C SER A 48 18.59 17.25 13.04
N ARG A 49 19.22 16.08 12.79
CA ARG A 49 20.29 15.53 13.63
C ARG A 49 21.60 16.31 13.53
N PHE A 50 21.91 16.84 12.34
CA PHE A 50 23.14 17.57 12.05
C PHE A 50 22.85 19.04 11.71
N ARG A 51 22.02 19.66 12.54
CA ARG A 51 21.51 21.02 12.32
C ARG A 51 22.61 22.06 12.14
N GLU A 52 23.69 22.00 12.94
CA GLU A 52 24.81 22.95 12.87
C GLU A 52 25.51 22.88 11.51
N GLN A 53 25.76 21.68 10.99
CA GLN A 53 26.39 21.48 9.68
C GLN A 53 25.54 22.02 8.54
N PHE A 54 24.22 21.91 8.66
CA PHE A 54 23.30 22.47 7.68
C PHE A 54 23.10 23.98 7.82
N GLN A 55 23.37 24.58 8.99
CA GLN A 55 23.33 26.04 9.16
C GLN A 55 24.42 26.78 8.36
N ALA A 56 25.50 26.12 7.98
CA ALA A 56 26.51 26.67 7.09
C ALA A 56 26.02 26.81 5.61
N MET A 57 24.86 26.24 5.30
CA MET A 57 24.25 26.29 3.99
C MET A 57 22.96 27.15 4.05
N SER A 58 22.59 27.75 2.92
CA SER A 58 21.23 28.29 2.82
C SER A 58 20.20 27.14 2.90
N VAL A 59 18.96 27.45 3.30
CA VAL A 59 17.87 26.45 3.37
C VAL A 59 17.69 25.76 2.01
N GLU A 60 17.72 26.54 0.93
CA GLU A 60 17.59 26.04 -0.44
C GLU A 60 18.72 25.06 -0.82
N GLN A 61 19.95 25.41 -0.48
CA GLN A 61 21.13 24.55 -0.73
C GLN A 61 21.03 23.25 0.10
N ALA A 62 20.63 23.35 1.36
CA ALA A 62 20.46 22.21 2.24
C ALA A 62 19.37 21.25 1.71
N ASP A 63 18.21 21.78 1.30
CA ASP A 63 17.13 20.98 0.73
C ASP A 63 17.54 20.33 -0.60
N LYS A 64 18.20 21.08 -1.49
CA LYS A 64 18.72 20.55 -2.75
C LYS A 64 19.72 19.41 -2.54
N ALA A 65 20.62 19.55 -1.58
CA ALA A 65 21.59 18.52 -1.24
C ALA A 65 20.90 17.26 -0.68
N MET A 66 19.94 17.43 0.25
CA MET A 66 19.20 16.32 0.84
C MET A 66 18.36 15.58 -0.19
N TYR A 67 17.58 16.28 -0.99
CA TYR A 67 16.80 15.65 -2.07
C TYR A 67 17.70 14.95 -3.09
N GLY A 68 18.83 15.54 -3.45
CA GLY A 68 19.84 14.92 -4.32
C GLY A 68 20.40 13.62 -3.72
N ALA A 69 20.71 13.61 -2.43
CA ALA A 69 21.18 12.42 -1.72
C ALA A 69 20.12 11.31 -1.70
N VAL A 70 18.87 11.64 -1.39
CA VAL A 70 17.75 10.69 -1.39
C VAL A 70 17.50 10.13 -2.80
N HIS A 71 17.53 10.98 -3.83
CA HIS A 71 17.44 10.55 -5.23
C HIS A 71 18.58 9.59 -5.61
N GLY A 72 19.81 9.93 -5.23
CA GLY A 72 20.97 9.10 -5.50
C GLY A 72 20.89 7.73 -4.82
N ALA A 73 20.50 7.72 -3.54
CA ALA A 73 20.31 6.48 -2.79
C ALA A 73 19.19 5.60 -3.38
N THR A 74 18.06 6.19 -3.74
CA THR A 74 16.95 5.46 -4.37
C THR A 74 17.33 4.91 -5.74
N LYS A 75 18.04 5.71 -6.54
CA LYS A 75 18.55 5.28 -7.84
C LYS A 75 19.48 4.09 -7.68
N GLY A 76 20.48 4.19 -6.81
CA GLY A 76 21.42 3.09 -6.53
C GLY A 76 20.72 1.84 -5.99
N TRP A 77 19.70 2.00 -5.14
CA TRP A 77 18.88 0.90 -4.65
C TRP A 77 18.25 0.10 -5.80
N PHE A 78 17.59 0.77 -6.73
CA PHE A 78 16.92 0.08 -7.83
C PHE A 78 17.88 -0.40 -8.92
N GLU A 79 18.96 0.34 -9.23
CA GLU A 79 19.98 -0.10 -10.19
C GLU A 79 20.70 -1.38 -9.73
N ALA A 80 20.81 -1.60 -8.42
CA ALA A 80 21.32 -2.86 -7.86
C ALA A 80 20.34 -4.04 -8.00
N LEU A 81 19.05 -3.77 -8.15
CA LEU A 81 18.00 -4.80 -8.20
C LEU A 81 17.51 -5.10 -9.62
N THR A 82 17.55 -4.11 -10.52
CA THR A 82 16.94 -4.27 -11.84
C THR A 82 17.49 -3.30 -12.87
N ASN A 83 17.46 -3.73 -14.14
CA ASN A 83 17.68 -2.89 -15.31
C ASN A 83 16.38 -2.55 -16.07
N LYS A 84 15.23 -2.95 -15.56
CA LYS A 84 13.93 -2.72 -16.21
C LYS A 84 13.58 -1.22 -16.23
N PRO A 85 12.97 -0.73 -17.32
CA PRO A 85 12.73 0.70 -17.51
C PRO A 85 11.64 1.28 -16.60
N ILE A 86 10.72 0.45 -16.10
CA ILE A 86 9.58 0.86 -15.28
C ILE A 86 9.69 0.19 -13.93
N ILE A 87 9.66 0.97 -12.87
CA ILE A 87 9.72 0.50 -11.50
C ILE A 87 8.45 0.93 -10.78
N ILE A 88 7.75 -0.01 -10.16
CA ILE A 88 6.61 0.27 -9.29
C ILE A 88 6.94 -0.28 -7.91
N SER A 89 7.24 0.61 -6.98
CA SER A 89 7.63 0.26 -5.61
C SER A 89 6.44 0.33 -4.68
N LYS A 90 6.22 -0.75 -3.92
CA LYS A 90 5.19 -0.76 -2.87
C LYS A 90 5.66 0.09 -1.71
N ASN A 91 4.92 1.17 -1.42
CA ASN A 91 5.25 2.10 -0.35
C ASN A 91 4.01 2.38 0.50
N ARG A 92 4.15 2.31 1.82
CA ARG A 92 3.07 2.57 2.77
C ARG A 92 2.94 4.02 3.19
N SER A 93 4.01 4.80 3.08
CA SER A 93 4.00 6.21 3.45
C SER A 93 4.05 7.10 2.21
N TRP A 94 3.14 8.06 2.12
CA TRP A 94 2.78 8.71 0.86
C TRP A 94 3.03 10.22 0.87
N SER A 95 3.17 10.81 2.07
CA SER A 95 3.15 12.25 2.20
C SER A 95 4.30 12.95 1.49
N ASP A 96 5.48 12.32 1.42
CA ASP A 96 6.69 12.98 0.92
C ASP A 96 7.13 12.51 -0.47
N VAL A 97 6.46 11.46 -1.01
CA VAL A 97 6.82 10.87 -2.30
C VAL A 97 6.87 11.92 -3.42
N PHE A 98 5.89 12.79 -3.51
CA PHE A 98 5.80 13.78 -4.58
C PHE A 98 6.77 14.97 -4.42
N HIS A 99 7.23 15.23 -3.20
CA HIS A 99 8.30 16.19 -2.96
C HIS A 99 9.65 15.64 -3.42
N ILE A 100 9.89 14.38 -3.12
CA ILE A 100 11.17 13.72 -3.45
C ILE A 100 11.20 13.29 -4.91
N TYR A 101 10.08 12.80 -5.45
CA TYR A 101 9.96 12.27 -6.81
C TYR A 101 8.81 12.95 -7.56
N PRO A 102 8.98 14.22 -7.99
CA PRO A 102 7.89 15.01 -8.56
C PRO A 102 7.31 14.42 -9.86
N GLU A 103 8.09 13.60 -10.59
CA GLU A 103 7.62 12.94 -11.81
C GLU A 103 6.91 11.60 -11.56
N SER A 104 6.97 11.09 -10.33
CA SER A 104 6.35 9.83 -9.97
C SER A 104 4.83 9.94 -9.92
N LYS A 105 4.18 8.79 -10.10
CA LYS A 105 2.75 8.60 -9.96
C LYS A 105 2.48 7.61 -8.83
N TYR A 106 1.32 7.71 -8.21
CA TYR A 106 0.93 6.87 -7.10
C TYR A 106 -0.35 6.10 -7.42
N ILE A 107 -0.28 4.77 -7.34
CA ILE A 107 -1.42 3.87 -7.48
C ILE A 107 -1.90 3.53 -6.06
N CYS A 108 -3.10 3.95 -5.71
CA CYS A 108 -3.68 3.75 -4.39
C CYS A 108 -4.80 2.71 -4.44
N MET A 109 -4.54 1.55 -3.86
CA MET A 109 -5.58 0.53 -3.69
C MET A 109 -6.46 0.87 -2.49
N VAL A 110 -7.75 0.96 -2.70
CA VAL A 110 -8.76 1.13 -1.65
C VAL A 110 -9.68 -0.08 -1.60
N ARG A 111 -10.22 -0.37 -0.43
CA ARG A 111 -11.15 -1.47 -0.19
C ARG A 111 -12.14 -1.07 0.89
N ASP A 112 -13.36 -1.60 0.84
CA ASP A 112 -14.33 -1.42 1.91
C ASP A 112 -13.68 -1.70 3.27
N ILE A 113 -13.71 -0.72 4.18
CA ILE A 113 -13.03 -0.80 5.47
C ILE A 113 -13.54 -2.00 6.28
N ARG A 114 -14.83 -2.32 6.17
CA ARG A 114 -15.43 -3.48 6.84
C ARG A 114 -14.77 -4.77 6.36
N ASP A 115 -14.50 -4.88 5.07
CA ASP A 115 -13.87 -6.06 4.45
C ASP A 115 -12.37 -6.12 4.72
N VAL A 116 -11.74 -4.97 4.94
CA VAL A 116 -10.35 -4.92 5.44
C VAL A 116 -10.28 -5.51 6.84
N VAL A 117 -11.17 -5.10 7.74
CA VAL A 117 -11.22 -5.62 9.12
C VAL A 117 -11.55 -7.11 9.13
N GLU A 118 -12.55 -7.55 8.36
CA GLU A 118 -12.88 -8.98 8.21
C GLU A 118 -11.70 -9.80 7.67
N SER A 119 -10.90 -9.21 6.76
CA SER A 119 -9.70 -9.87 6.28
C SER A 119 -8.63 -10.01 7.36
N PHE A 120 -8.50 -9.04 8.25
CA PHE A 120 -7.62 -9.15 9.43
C PHE A 120 -8.11 -10.22 10.40
N GLU A 121 -9.41 -10.25 10.70
CA GLU A 121 -9.99 -11.30 11.54
C GLU A 121 -9.68 -12.71 11.01
N LYS A 122 -9.90 -12.93 9.72
CA LYS A 122 -9.61 -14.22 9.07
C LYS A 122 -8.13 -14.62 9.17
N VAL A 123 -7.21 -13.67 9.02
CA VAL A 123 -5.77 -13.93 9.16
C VAL A 123 -5.42 -14.23 10.60
N ASN A 124 -5.95 -13.46 11.55
CA ASN A 124 -5.69 -13.65 12.97
C ASN A 124 -6.15 -15.03 13.45
N HIS A 125 -7.31 -15.50 12.99
CA HIS A 125 -7.79 -16.85 13.31
C HIS A 125 -6.89 -17.97 12.75
N ARG A 126 -6.22 -17.75 11.61
CA ARG A 126 -5.29 -18.72 11.03
C ARG A 126 -3.91 -18.72 11.70
N THR A 127 -3.42 -17.56 12.10
CA THR A 127 -2.09 -17.40 12.73
C THR A 127 -2.07 -17.80 14.20
N LEU A 128 -3.21 -17.91 14.86
CA LEU A 128 -3.37 -18.38 16.23
C LEU A 128 -2.70 -19.74 16.52
N ALA A 129 -2.49 -20.55 15.49
CA ALA A 129 -1.92 -21.89 15.63
C ALA A 129 -0.39 -21.90 15.68
N LEU A 130 0.33 -20.81 15.41
CA LEU A 130 1.70 -20.92 14.98
C LEU A 130 2.77 -20.18 15.79
N HIS A 131 2.55 -19.06 16.54
CA HIS A 131 3.69 -18.35 17.16
C HIS A 131 3.46 -17.49 18.41
N SER A 132 4.56 -17.37 19.19
CA SER A 132 4.74 -16.53 20.39
C SER A 132 4.64 -15.01 20.13
N PHE A 133 4.71 -14.55 18.90
CA PHE A 133 4.36 -13.18 18.49
C PHE A 133 2.84 -12.99 18.32
N GLY A 134 2.12 -14.06 18.41
CA GLY A 134 0.68 -14.13 18.45
C GLY A 134 0.02 -13.50 19.69
N GLU A 135 0.76 -13.05 20.69
CA GLU A 135 0.12 -12.45 21.86
C GLU A 135 -0.75 -11.23 21.48
N SER A 136 -0.29 -10.38 20.57
CA SER A 136 -1.08 -9.24 20.12
C SER A 136 -2.22 -9.63 19.15
N LEU A 137 -2.06 -10.71 18.39
CA LEU A 137 -3.04 -11.22 17.42
C LEU A 137 -4.00 -12.25 18.05
N THR A 138 -3.52 -12.99 19.05
CA THR A 138 -4.30 -13.93 19.85
C THR A 138 -5.37 -13.20 20.68
N LEU A 139 -5.09 -11.97 21.08
CA LEU A 139 -6.00 -11.14 21.85
C LEU A 139 -7.32 -10.90 21.11
N SER A 140 -7.30 -10.77 19.76
CA SER A 140 -8.53 -10.46 19.02
C SER A 140 -9.58 -11.58 19.05
N ALA A 141 -9.20 -12.84 19.10
CA ALA A 141 -10.13 -13.96 19.10
C ALA A 141 -10.98 -14.07 20.38
N GLY A 142 -10.45 -13.61 21.52
CA GLY A 142 -11.15 -13.55 22.80
C GLY A 142 -11.78 -12.20 23.13
N MET A 143 -11.57 -11.19 22.29
CA MET A 143 -12.07 -9.82 22.52
C MET A 143 -13.55 -9.70 22.22
N HIS A 144 -14.25 -8.90 23.04
CA HIS A 144 -15.57 -8.39 22.69
C HIS A 144 -15.48 -7.42 21.48
N GLU A 145 -16.55 -7.28 20.70
CA GLU A 145 -16.54 -6.45 19.48
C GLU A 145 -16.10 -4.99 19.70
N ALA A 146 -16.44 -4.39 20.85
CA ALA A 146 -15.98 -3.05 21.20
C ALA A 146 -14.45 -2.96 21.38
N GLU A 147 -13.83 -4.02 21.88
CA GLU A 147 -12.38 -4.13 22.01
C GLU A 147 -11.73 -4.39 20.66
N LYS A 148 -12.34 -5.24 19.82
CA LYS A 148 -11.91 -5.44 18.42
C LYS A 148 -11.95 -4.15 17.61
N TYR A 149 -12.99 -3.33 17.82
CA TYR A 149 -13.09 -2.02 17.18
C TYR A 149 -11.87 -1.15 17.51
N LYS A 150 -11.55 -1.01 18.80
CA LYS A 150 -10.36 -0.28 19.26
C LYS A 150 -9.05 -0.90 18.77
N PHE A 151 -9.00 -2.22 18.68
CA PHE A 151 -7.81 -2.94 18.22
C PHE A 151 -7.53 -2.69 16.73
N TYR A 152 -8.54 -2.75 15.86
CA TYR A 152 -8.37 -2.56 14.42
C TYR A 152 -8.39 -1.10 13.98
N LEU A 153 -9.17 -0.28 14.66
CA LEU A 153 -9.45 1.11 14.25
C LEU A 153 -9.01 2.14 15.31
N GLY A 154 -8.29 1.71 16.35
CA GLY A 154 -7.70 2.60 17.34
C GLY A 154 -6.51 3.41 16.78
N GLU A 155 -6.17 4.51 17.45
CA GLU A 155 -5.17 5.48 16.99
C GLU A 155 -3.78 4.90 16.67
N SER A 156 -3.40 3.82 17.33
CA SER A 156 -2.10 3.17 17.14
C SER A 156 -2.06 2.19 15.97
N ASN A 157 -3.18 1.94 15.28
CA ASN A 157 -3.25 0.95 14.22
C ASN A 157 -2.85 1.56 12.87
N SER A 158 -2.13 0.78 12.06
CA SER A 158 -1.70 1.19 10.72
C SER A 158 -2.88 1.47 9.76
N LEU A 159 -4.01 0.80 9.94
CA LEU A 159 -5.23 1.06 9.16
C LEU A 159 -5.77 2.46 9.47
N THR A 160 -5.86 2.81 10.75
CA THR A 160 -6.32 4.13 11.17
C THR A 160 -5.38 5.23 10.70
N ALA A 161 -4.06 5.04 10.83
CA ALA A 161 -3.09 5.99 10.29
C ALA A 161 -3.26 6.18 8.77
N SER A 162 -3.50 5.09 8.02
CA SER A 162 -3.78 5.18 6.58
C SER A 162 -5.07 5.94 6.28
N LEU A 163 -6.13 5.73 7.07
CA LEU A 163 -7.42 6.38 6.87
C LEU A 163 -7.44 7.85 7.31
N THR A 164 -6.78 8.19 8.43
CA THR A 164 -6.88 9.53 9.02
C THR A 164 -5.81 10.51 8.53
N LEU A 165 -4.66 10.02 8.11
CA LEU A 165 -3.54 10.86 7.70
C LEU A 165 -3.23 10.74 6.22
N GLU A 166 -3.08 9.53 5.73
CA GLU A 166 -2.46 9.33 4.43
C GLU A 166 -3.45 9.40 3.27
N LEU A 167 -4.57 8.73 3.37
CA LEU A 167 -5.59 8.74 2.33
C LEU A 167 -6.20 10.13 2.11
N PRO A 168 -6.52 10.94 3.15
CA PRO A 168 -6.95 12.31 2.96
C PRO A 168 -5.93 13.19 2.22
N ARG A 169 -4.63 13.03 2.50
CA ARG A 169 -3.56 13.75 1.78
C ARG A 169 -3.47 13.35 0.31
N LEU A 170 -3.63 12.06 -0.01
CA LEU A 170 -3.69 11.61 -1.40
C LEU A 170 -4.93 12.14 -2.12
N MET A 171 -6.08 12.16 -1.45
CA MET A 171 -7.29 12.75 -2.01
C MET A 171 -7.12 14.24 -2.28
N GLU A 172 -6.46 14.96 -1.38
CA GLU A 172 -6.13 16.38 -1.60
C GLU A 172 -5.17 16.55 -2.77
N THR A 173 -4.14 15.70 -2.87
CA THR A 173 -3.22 15.69 -4.01
C THR A 173 -3.95 15.40 -5.31
N PHE A 174 -4.86 14.43 -5.31
CA PHE A 174 -5.69 14.11 -6.47
C PHE A 174 -6.57 15.28 -6.91
N LYS A 175 -7.19 15.99 -5.96
CA LYS A 175 -7.99 17.20 -6.26
C LYS A 175 -7.15 18.30 -6.90
N LYS A 176 -5.91 18.48 -6.44
CA LYS A 176 -4.99 19.51 -6.98
C LYS A 176 -4.36 19.07 -8.31
N THR A 177 -4.05 17.80 -8.47
CA THR A 177 -3.26 17.28 -9.59
C THR A 177 -3.73 15.85 -9.94
N GLN A 178 -4.84 15.74 -10.66
CA GLN A 178 -5.50 14.45 -10.97
C GLN A 178 -4.58 13.42 -11.63
N ASN A 179 -3.54 13.84 -12.34
CA ASN A 179 -2.60 12.94 -13.02
C ASN A 179 -1.50 12.36 -12.12
N LYS A 180 -1.50 12.64 -10.81
CA LYS A 180 -0.49 12.13 -9.85
C LYS A 180 -0.95 10.92 -9.05
N VAL A 181 -2.25 10.76 -8.86
CA VAL A 181 -2.81 9.66 -8.05
C VAL A 181 -3.91 8.95 -8.84
N LEU A 182 -3.84 7.63 -8.87
CA LEU A 182 -4.91 6.76 -9.37
C LEU A 182 -5.46 5.95 -8.21
N PHE A 183 -6.74 6.09 -7.90
CA PHE A 183 -7.43 5.21 -6.96
C PHE A 183 -8.03 4.02 -7.70
N ILE A 184 -7.79 2.82 -7.19
CA ILE A 184 -8.37 1.57 -7.70
C ILE A 184 -9.08 0.89 -6.52
N ARG A 185 -10.38 0.68 -6.63
CA ARG A 185 -11.11 -0.11 -5.63
C ARG A 185 -10.81 -1.59 -5.84
N TYR A 186 -10.60 -2.28 -4.73
CA TYR A 186 -10.37 -3.73 -4.73
C TYR A 186 -11.49 -4.49 -5.44
N GLU A 187 -12.73 -4.09 -5.18
CA GLU A 187 -13.92 -4.70 -5.74
C GLU A 187 -13.98 -4.53 -7.27
N ASP A 188 -13.66 -3.34 -7.78
CA ASP A 188 -13.61 -3.10 -9.24
C ASP A 188 -12.48 -3.91 -9.87
N PHE A 189 -11.29 -3.88 -9.25
CA PHE A 189 -10.14 -4.66 -9.71
C PHE A 189 -10.43 -6.16 -9.73
N THR A 190 -11.12 -6.69 -8.73
CA THR A 190 -11.42 -8.12 -8.68
C THR A 190 -12.66 -8.52 -9.49
N THR A 191 -13.52 -7.58 -9.86
CA THR A 191 -14.65 -7.80 -10.76
C THR A 191 -14.19 -7.77 -12.22
N ASP A 192 -13.43 -6.75 -12.61
CA ASP A 192 -12.88 -6.59 -13.96
C ASP A 192 -11.39 -6.17 -13.90
N PRO A 193 -10.48 -7.14 -13.72
CA PRO A 193 -9.05 -6.88 -13.63
C PRO A 193 -8.48 -6.27 -14.92
N VAL A 194 -9.01 -6.64 -16.07
CA VAL A 194 -8.51 -6.17 -17.38
C VAL A 194 -8.75 -4.68 -17.53
N THR A 195 -9.95 -4.19 -17.23
CA THR A 195 -10.26 -2.77 -17.29
C THR A 195 -9.43 -1.98 -16.27
N SER A 196 -9.29 -2.47 -15.04
CA SER A 196 -8.48 -1.84 -14.00
C SER A 196 -6.99 -1.77 -14.39
N LEU A 197 -6.45 -2.82 -14.98
CA LEU A 197 -5.07 -2.85 -15.48
C LEU A 197 -4.88 -1.89 -16.66
N LYS A 198 -5.79 -1.85 -17.63
CA LYS A 198 -5.75 -0.89 -18.75
C LYS A 198 -5.74 0.55 -18.24
N GLN A 199 -6.59 0.86 -17.25
CA GLN A 199 -6.63 2.17 -16.61
C GLN A 199 -5.28 2.51 -15.94
N LEU A 200 -4.66 1.54 -15.23
CA LEU A 200 -3.36 1.70 -14.61
C LEU A 200 -2.27 1.98 -15.64
N TYR A 201 -2.19 1.19 -16.72
CA TYR A 201 -1.19 1.38 -17.78
C TYR A 201 -1.33 2.74 -18.46
N ASN A 202 -2.56 3.13 -18.80
CA ASN A 202 -2.83 4.46 -19.34
C ASN A 202 -2.41 5.56 -18.37
N PHE A 203 -2.70 5.39 -17.08
CA PHE A 203 -2.32 6.35 -16.04
C PHE A 203 -0.80 6.52 -15.95
N ILE A 204 0.00 5.45 -15.99
CA ILE A 204 1.47 5.55 -15.97
C ILE A 204 2.06 5.90 -17.33
N GLY A 205 1.24 6.06 -18.39
CA GLY A 205 1.68 6.43 -19.73
C GLY A 205 2.36 5.29 -20.47
N GLN A 206 1.91 4.06 -20.27
CA GLN A 206 2.45 2.86 -20.92
C GLN A 206 1.38 2.14 -21.73
N GLU A 207 1.82 1.41 -22.74
CA GLU A 207 0.96 0.48 -23.47
C GLU A 207 0.53 -0.68 -22.57
N TYR A 208 -0.73 -1.09 -22.70
CA TYR A 208 -1.25 -2.23 -21.96
C TYR A 208 -0.52 -3.52 -22.35
N TYR A 209 -0.09 -4.25 -21.33
CA TYR A 209 0.45 -5.60 -21.47
C TYR A 209 -0.61 -6.61 -21.09
N GLU A 210 -0.83 -7.63 -21.90
CA GLU A 210 -1.78 -8.70 -21.61
C GLU A 210 -1.21 -9.64 -20.54
N HIS A 211 -1.93 -9.75 -19.41
CA HIS A 211 -1.50 -10.55 -18.27
C HIS A 211 -2.20 -11.90 -18.23
N ASP A 212 -1.46 -12.95 -17.88
CA ASP A 212 -2.04 -14.28 -17.62
C ASP A 212 -2.59 -14.36 -16.18
N LEU A 213 -3.89 -14.16 -16.07
CA LEU A 213 -4.59 -14.21 -14.79
C LEU A 213 -4.82 -15.63 -14.25
N ASN A 214 -4.51 -16.66 -15.04
CA ASN A 214 -4.61 -18.07 -14.63
C ASN A 214 -3.26 -18.62 -14.12
N ASN A 215 -2.17 -17.87 -14.26
CA ASN A 215 -0.84 -18.31 -13.86
C ASN A 215 -0.06 -17.15 -13.21
N ILE A 216 -0.48 -16.76 -12.01
CA ILE A 216 0.15 -15.68 -11.25
C ILE A 216 1.17 -16.29 -10.31
N SER A 217 2.44 -16.00 -10.55
CA SER A 217 3.53 -16.42 -9.67
C SER A 217 3.82 -15.36 -8.61
N GLN A 218 4.10 -15.79 -7.40
CA GLN A 218 4.62 -14.91 -6.37
C GLN A 218 6.10 -14.62 -6.64
N SER A 219 6.45 -13.36 -6.68
CA SER A 219 7.83 -12.93 -6.83
C SER A 219 8.60 -13.07 -5.51
N GLU A 220 9.87 -13.46 -5.60
CA GLU A 220 10.78 -13.48 -4.44
C GLU A 220 11.00 -12.10 -3.81
N LEU A 221 10.84 -11.03 -4.59
CA LEU A 221 10.97 -9.64 -4.12
C LEU A 221 9.66 -9.05 -3.61
N ILE A 222 8.56 -9.80 -3.73
CA ILE A 222 7.25 -9.42 -3.22
C ILE A 222 6.90 -10.35 -2.06
N GLU A 223 7.22 -9.88 -0.84
CA GLU A 223 6.89 -10.60 0.39
C GLU A 223 7.43 -12.03 0.37
N HIS A 224 8.76 -12.10 0.28
CA HIS A 224 9.54 -13.34 0.26
C HIS A 224 9.03 -14.31 1.31
N ASP A 225 8.94 -15.56 0.89
CA ASP A 225 8.49 -16.69 1.67
C ASP A 225 9.51 -17.11 2.74
N ASN A 226 9.88 -16.20 3.61
CA ASN A 226 10.63 -16.54 4.80
C ASN A 226 9.67 -16.70 5.99
N ALA A 227 10.10 -17.45 6.99
CA ALA A 227 9.32 -17.71 8.19
C ALA A 227 8.74 -16.44 8.83
N TYR A 228 9.49 -15.33 8.79
CA TYR A 228 9.07 -14.06 9.38
C TYR A 228 7.78 -13.48 8.77
N PHE A 229 7.59 -13.56 7.44
CA PHE A 229 6.40 -13.03 6.78
C PHE A 229 5.26 -14.05 6.71
N ARG A 230 5.54 -15.32 6.50
CA ARG A 230 4.54 -16.39 6.54
C ARG A 230 3.79 -16.44 7.86
N GLU A 231 4.51 -16.24 8.93
CA GLU A 231 3.98 -16.38 10.28
C GLU A 231 3.15 -15.16 10.73
N ARG A 232 3.38 -13.98 10.12
CA ARG A 232 2.72 -12.75 10.55
C ARG A 232 1.58 -12.29 9.67
N THR A 233 1.68 -12.54 8.38
CA THR A 233 0.68 -12.08 7.41
C THR A 233 0.62 -13.09 6.27
N ASP A 234 -0.51 -13.76 6.10
CA ASP A 234 -0.73 -14.61 4.94
C ASP A 234 -0.84 -13.74 3.68
N HIS A 235 0.29 -13.54 3.00
CA HIS A 235 0.41 -12.84 1.72
C HIS A 235 0.63 -13.79 0.55
N THR A 236 0.36 -15.08 0.75
CA THR A 236 0.47 -16.08 -0.32
C THR A 236 -0.46 -15.72 -1.46
N THR A 237 0.11 -15.55 -2.63
CA THR A 237 -0.64 -15.28 -3.85
C THR A 237 -1.18 -16.59 -4.41
N HIS A 238 -2.48 -16.63 -4.67
CA HIS A 238 -3.08 -17.74 -5.40
C HIS A 238 -2.60 -17.72 -6.85
N PRO A 239 -2.21 -18.88 -7.43
CA PRO A 239 -1.72 -18.93 -8.81
C PRO A 239 -2.78 -18.56 -9.84
N LYS A 240 -4.06 -18.67 -9.50
CA LYS A 240 -5.17 -18.24 -10.31
C LYS A 240 -5.86 -17.04 -9.68
N PHE A 241 -6.17 -16.02 -10.48
CA PHE A 241 -6.87 -14.82 -10.03
C PHE A 241 -8.20 -15.18 -9.36
N GLN A 242 -8.43 -14.58 -8.20
CA GLN A 242 -9.67 -14.74 -7.44
C GLN A 242 -10.60 -13.58 -7.76
N TYR A 243 -11.64 -13.86 -8.56
CA TYR A 243 -12.65 -12.86 -8.87
C TYR A 243 -13.48 -12.51 -7.64
N TYR A 244 -14.07 -11.33 -7.68
CA TYR A 244 -14.88 -10.82 -6.58
C TYR A 244 -16.02 -11.79 -6.24
N THR A 245 -16.14 -12.07 -4.98
CA THR A 245 -17.30 -12.71 -4.38
C THR A 245 -17.74 -11.88 -3.19
N GLU A 246 -19.04 -11.77 -2.97
CA GLU A 246 -19.54 -11.02 -1.84
C GLU A 246 -18.94 -11.55 -0.53
N PRO A 247 -18.32 -10.71 0.29
CA PRO A 247 -17.62 -11.18 1.47
C PRO A 247 -18.63 -11.67 2.53
N ASN A 248 -18.36 -12.86 3.07
CA ASN A 248 -19.03 -13.30 4.28
C ASN A 248 -18.44 -12.55 5.47
N ARG A 249 -19.22 -11.65 6.06
CA ARG A 249 -18.86 -10.85 7.23
C ARG A 249 -19.25 -11.57 8.51
N SER A 250 -18.29 -11.70 9.41
CA SER A 250 -18.45 -12.41 10.70
C SER A 250 -18.74 -11.46 11.87
N LEU A 251 -18.37 -10.19 11.74
CA LEU A 251 -18.61 -9.16 12.72
C LEU A 251 -20.06 -8.67 12.64
N SER A 252 -20.59 -8.15 13.76
CA SER A 252 -21.99 -7.75 13.86
C SER A 252 -22.36 -6.57 12.98
N THR A 253 -23.64 -6.42 12.71
CA THR A 253 -24.19 -5.24 12.03
C THR A 253 -23.91 -3.95 12.81
N THR A 254 -23.86 -4.00 14.14
CA THR A 254 -23.49 -2.87 15.00
C THR A 254 -22.04 -2.43 14.74
N PHE A 255 -21.11 -3.39 14.68
CA PHE A 255 -19.71 -3.10 14.34
C PHE A 255 -19.61 -2.41 12.98
N HIS A 256 -20.25 -2.97 11.97
CA HIS A 256 -20.22 -2.40 10.62
C HIS A 256 -20.91 -1.03 10.54
N GLY A 257 -21.98 -0.82 11.27
CA GLY A 257 -22.64 0.49 11.39
C GLY A 257 -21.74 1.56 12.00
N ASN A 258 -20.96 1.21 13.03
CA ASN A 258 -19.99 2.12 13.63
C ASN A 258 -18.89 2.50 12.62
N VAL A 259 -18.37 1.53 11.85
CA VAL A 259 -17.38 1.80 10.78
C VAL A 259 -17.93 2.76 9.72
N LEU A 260 -19.16 2.54 9.27
CA LEU A 260 -19.82 3.41 8.29
C LEU A 260 -19.97 4.84 8.81
N ASN A 261 -20.35 5.00 10.07
CA ASN A 261 -20.56 6.31 10.69
C ASN A 261 -19.25 7.07 10.89
N GLU A 262 -18.22 6.40 11.43
CA GLU A 262 -16.92 7.02 11.71
C GLU A 262 -16.16 7.41 10.44
N PHE A 263 -16.22 6.57 9.42
CA PHE A 263 -15.53 6.80 8.14
C PHE A 263 -16.49 7.22 7.03
N LYS A 264 -17.56 7.93 7.36
CA LYS A 264 -18.57 8.40 6.40
C LYS A 264 -17.95 9.09 5.19
N TRP A 265 -16.97 9.98 5.40
CA TRP A 265 -16.26 10.68 4.34
C TRP A 265 -15.61 9.71 3.32
N PHE A 266 -15.09 8.56 3.79
CA PHE A 266 -14.48 7.54 2.93
C PHE A 266 -15.55 6.86 2.06
N TYR A 267 -16.68 6.50 2.67
CA TYR A 267 -17.78 5.86 1.93
C TYR A 267 -18.41 6.81 0.93
N GLU A 268 -18.63 8.08 1.30
CA GLU A 268 -19.11 9.11 0.36
C GLU A 268 -18.17 9.30 -0.83
N GLY A 269 -16.84 9.19 -0.62
CA GLY A 269 -15.84 9.37 -1.66
C GLY A 269 -15.63 8.16 -2.57
N PHE A 270 -15.64 6.95 -2.01
CA PHE A 270 -15.28 5.73 -2.74
C PHE A 270 -16.44 4.75 -2.93
N TYR A 271 -17.46 4.79 -2.09
CA TYR A 271 -18.58 3.85 -2.06
C TYR A 271 -19.94 4.55 -1.88
N PRO A 272 -20.31 5.48 -2.76
CA PRO A 272 -21.49 6.33 -2.56
C PRO A 272 -22.82 5.55 -2.49
N ASN A 273 -22.83 4.30 -2.95
CA ASN A 273 -24.01 3.43 -2.92
C ASN A 273 -24.12 2.57 -1.65
N VAL A 274 -23.12 2.61 -0.78
CA VAL A 274 -23.15 1.91 0.51
C VAL A 274 -23.79 2.81 1.56
N LYS A 275 -24.85 2.31 2.18
CA LYS A 275 -25.62 3.02 3.22
C LYS A 275 -25.52 2.28 4.55
#